data_9e2b51243964bc4a221adcc1882831e8
#
_entry.id   9e2b51243964bc4a221adcc1882831e8
#
_cell.length_a   1.000
_cell.length_b   1.000
_cell.length_c   1.000
_cell.angle_alpha   90.00
_cell.angle_beta   90.00
_cell.angle_gamma   90.00
#
_symmetry.space_group_name_H-M   'P 1'
#
loop_
_entity.id
_entity.type
_entity.pdbx_description
1 polymer ?
#
loop_
_entity_poly.entity_id
_entity_poly.type
_entity_poly.pdbx_seq_one_letter_code
_entity_poly.pdbx_strand_id
1 'polypeptide(L)'
;HNLPAAAPYSGEEGWKELCRRDDIDLVYICTPWQLHVPMAVYAMEHGKHVAVEVPAAMSLDECWQLVDTAEKTQRHCMMLENCVYDFFELTTLNMAQHGLFGEILHTEGSYIHNLEPYWDYYQGNWRLDFNQSHRGDVYATHGLGPACQLLDIHRGDKMNYLVAMDTKSVNGLKLAKEKMGAETFANADQTLTLIKTERGRTILLEHNVYTPRPYSRMYQLTGTEGFANKYPVEGYAFRPEQIAGEEIPDHENLSEHSFIPQAAKAALMERYKHPIARDIEEKARRVGGHGGMDFIMDYRLVYCLQHGLPLDQDVYDAAEWSCIGSLTSASLEHNSMPVAVPDFTRGDWDKVDGFRHAMAQ
;
A
#
# COMPACT_ATOMS: atom_id res chain seq x y z
N HIS A 1 -26.95 15.85 3.07
CA HIS A 1 -26.31 15.81 4.40
C HIS A 1 -26.46 17.19 5.05
N ASN A 2 -27.04 17.28 6.25
CA ASN A 2 -27.13 18.53 7.04
C ASN A 2 -25.80 18.82 7.74
N LEU A 3 -24.70 18.84 6.99
CA LEU A 3 -23.41 19.25 7.52
C LEU A 3 -23.27 20.78 7.46
N PRO A 4 -22.58 21.41 8.42
CA PRO A 4 -22.22 22.82 8.33
C PRO A 4 -21.48 23.11 7.03
N ALA A 5 -21.63 24.31 6.49
CA ALA A 5 -20.85 24.73 5.34
C ALA A 5 -19.35 24.67 5.69
N ALA A 6 -18.55 24.11 4.80
CA ALA A 6 -17.09 24.09 4.98
C ALA A 6 -16.56 25.53 4.98
N ALA A 7 -15.63 25.82 5.88
CA ALA A 7 -14.90 27.08 5.86
C ALA A 7 -13.74 26.96 4.85
N PRO A 8 -13.77 27.70 3.73
CA PRO A 8 -12.70 27.60 2.75
C PRO A 8 -11.46 28.37 3.24
N TYR A 9 -10.30 27.75 3.06
CA TYR A 9 -9.00 28.38 3.21
C TYR A 9 -8.32 28.38 1.84
N SER A 10 -7.79 29.51 1.43
CA SER A 10 -7.19 29.68 0.09
C SER A 10 -5.84 30.39 0.16
N GLY A 11 -5.07 30.31 -0.93
CA GLY A 11 -3.73 30.84 -1.00
C GLY A 11 -2.67 29.89 -0.44
N GLU A 12 -1.41 30.23 -0.62
CA GLU A 12 -0.26 29.36 -0.29
C GLU A 12 -0.18 28.98 1.19
N GLU A 13 -0.66 29.85 2.09
CA GLU A 13 -0.58 29.67 3.54
C GLU A 13 -1.93 29.27 4.19
N GLY A 14 -3.01 29.19 3.41
CA GLY A 14 -4.36 28.92 3.93
C GLY A 14 -4.46 27.61 4.70
N TRP A 15 -3.76 26.56 4.26
CA TRP A 15 -3.71 25.28 4.94
C TRP A 15 -3.05 25.37 6.34
N LYS A 16 -2.11 26.30 6.55
CA LYS A 16 -1.48 26.53 7.86
C LYS A 16 -2.47 27.15 8.85
N GLU A 17 -3.32 28.04 8.38
CA GLU A 17 -4.38 28.62 9.20
C GLU A 17 -5.38 27.53 9.64
N LEU A 18 -5.73 26.62 8.74
CA LEU A 18 -6.57 25.45 9.05
C LEU A 18 -5.92 24.59 10.15
N CYS A 19 -4.63 24.28 10.04
CA CYS A 19 -3.91 23.45 11.02
C CYS A 19 -3.83 24.10 12.42
N ARG A 20 -3.93 25.43 12.53
CA ARG A 20 -3.89 26.15 13.82
C ARG A 20 -5.23 26.17 14.57
N ARG A 21 -6.30 25.70 13.96
CA ARG A 21 -7.63 25.72 14.62
C ARG A 21 -7.70 24.67 15.72
N ASP A 22 -8.29 25.04 16.86
CA ASP A 22 -8.47 24.14 18.01
C ASP A 22 -9.62 23.14 17.82
N ASP A 23 -10.55 23.41 16.89
CA ASP A 23 -11.70 22.56 16.60
C ASP A 23 -11.46 21.51 15.49
N ILE A 24 -10.20 21.31 15.08
CA ILE A 24 -9.78 20.29 14.11
C ILE A 24 -8.86 19.30 14.80
N ASP A 25 -9.19 18.01 14.72
CA ASP A 25 -8.40 16.91 15.29
C ASP A 25 -7.59 16.18 14.22
N LEU A 26 -8.08 16.13 12.98
CA LEU A 26 -7.50 15.37 11.86
C LEU A 26 -7.35 16.26 10.63
N VAL A 27 -6.18 16.23 10.00
CA VAL A 27 -5.91 16.84 8.70
C VAL A 27 -5.75 15.75 7.65
N TYR A 28 -6.57 15.83 6.59
CA TYR A 28 -6.55 14.91 5.46
C TYR A 28 -5.83 15.58 4.27
N ILE A 29 -4.73 15.00 3.80
CA ILE A 29 -3.81 15.61 2.83
C ILE A 29 -3.91 14.88 1.49
N CYS A 30 -4.46 15.57 0.46
CA CYS A 30 -4.65 15.08 -0.91
C CYS A 30 -3.99 16.03 -1.93
N THR A 31 -2.80 16.50 -1.63
CA THR A 31 -2.05 17.47 -2.44
C THR A 31 -1.09 16.76 -3.41
N PRO A 32 -0.38 17.48 -4.30
CA PRO A 32 0.80 16.92 -4.97
C PRO A 32 1.84 16.41 -3.97
N TRP A 33 2.55 15.35 -4.34
CA TRP A 33 3.45 14.60 -3.45
C TRP A 33 4.47 15.45 -2.69
N GLN A 34 5.02 16.49 -3.33
CA GLN A 34 6.02 17.39 -2.73
C GLN A 34 5.49 18.16 -1.50
N LEU A 35 4.18 18.22 -1.34
CA LEU A 35 3.54 18.92 -0.23
C LEU A 35 3.11 17.98 0.91
N HIS A 36 3.17 16.65 0.71
CA HIS A 36 2.71 15.68 1.70
C HIS A 36 3.44 15.83 3.04
N VAL A 37 4.75 15.72 3.03
CA VAL A 37 5.56 15.76 4.26
C VAL A 37 5.57 17.16 4.91
N PRO A 38 5.80 18.27 4.18
CA PRO A 38 5.71 19.60 4.79
C PRO A 38 4.37 19.88 5.48
N MET A 39 3.25 19.44 4.88
CA MET A 39 1.93 19.61 5.48
C MET A 39 1.69 18.67 6.65
N ALA A 40 2.10 17.40 6.55
CA ALA A 40 1.95 16.41 7.61
C ALA A 40 2.75 16.81 8.87
N VAL A 41 4.01 17.20 8.71
CA VAL A 41 4.87 17.66 9.80
C VAL A 41 4.25 18.89 10.49
N TYR A 42 3.87 19.89 9.70
CA TYR A 42 3.26 21.09 10.25
C TYR A 42 1.96 20.80 11.01
N ALA A 43 1.08 19.94 10.47
CA ALA A 43 -0.16 19.55 11.12
C ALA A 43 0.11 18.84 12.45
N MET A 44 1.03 17.86 12.49
CA MET A 44 1.39 17.14 13.72
C MET A 44 2.02 18.07 14.77
N GLU A 45 2.88 19.01 14.37
CA GLU A 45 3.45 20.01 15.27
C GLU A 45 2.40 20.98 15.85
N HIS A 46 1.25 21.13 15.19
CA HIS A 46 0.08 21.88 15.69
C HIS A 46 -0.97 20.98 16.36
N GLY A 47 -0.57 19.76 16.77
CA GLY A 47 -1.38 18.86 17.56
C GLY A 47 -2.45 18.07 16.78
N LYS A 48 -2.38 18.02 15.45
CA LYS A 48 -3.35 17.30 14.62
C LYS A 48 -2.88 15.88 14.32
N HIS A 49 -3.81 14.94 14.23
CA HIS A 49 -3.57 13.68 13.54
C HIS A 49 -3.54 13.93 12.03
N VAL A 50 -2.89 13.06 11.29
CA VAL A 50 -2.71 13.20 9.84
C VAL A 50 -3.15 11.94 9.13
N ALA A 51 -3.87 12.12 8.04
CA ALA A 51 -4.09 11.12 7.00
C ALA A 51 -3.55 11.71 5.69
N VAL A 52 -2.65 11.00 5.02
CA VAL A 52 -1.96 11.50 3.83
C VAL A 52 -2.04 10.51 2.68
N GLU A 53 -2.34 11.01 1.48
CA GLU A 53 -2.40 10.21 0.25
C GLU A 53 -1.06 9.56 -0.09
N VAL A 54 -1.12 8.51 -0.88
CA VAL A 54 0.01 7.70 -1.31
C VAL A 54 0.82 8.34 -2.43
N PRO A 55 2.15 8.19 -2.39
CA PRO A 55 2.99 7.81 -1.27
C PRO A 55 3.11 8.95 -0.24
N ALA A 56 3.31 8.62 1.03
CA ALA A 56 3.38 9.63 2.09
C ALA A 56 4.63 10.50 2.00
N ALA A 57 5.72 9.97 1.48
CA ALA A 57 7.02 10.64 1.35
C ALA A 57 7.71 10.26 0.04
N MET A 58 8.61 11.11 -0.44
CA MET A 58 9.32 10.92 -1.71
C MET A 58 10.84 10.73 -1.54
N SER A 59 11.35 10.89 -0.33
CA SER A 59 12.77 10.68 -0.01
C SER A 59 12.94 10.00 1.35
N LEU A 60 14.14 9.42 1.60
CA LEU A 60 14.45 8.82 2.90
C LEU A 60 14.42 9.84 4.03
N ASP A 61 14.92 11.05 3.79
CA ASP A 61 14.89 12.12 4.78
C ASP A 61 13.46 12.51 5.16
N GLU A 62 12.57 12.56 4.18
CA GLU A 62 11.15 12.79 4.40
C GLU A 62 10.48 11.65 5.18
N CYS A 63 10.83 10.39 4.91
CA CYS A 63 10.34 9.25 5.69
C CYS A 63 10.72 9.40 7.18
N TRP A 64 11.98 9.73 7.46
CA TRP A 64 12.45 9.98 8.83
C TRP A 64 11.78 11.20 9.47
N GLN A 65 11.54 12.27 8.71
CA GLN A 65 10.81 13.45 9.23
C GLN A 65 9.40 13.09 9.70
N LEU A 66 8.68 12.23 8.96
CA LEU A 66 7.36 11.76 9.37
C LEU A 66 7.44 10.97 10.68
N VAL A 67 8.35 10.00 10.76
CA VAL A 67 8.52 9.14 11.95
C VAL A 67 8.93 9.98 13.16
N ASP A 68 9.98 10.79 13.03
CA ASP A 68 10.49 11.64 14.13
C ASP A 68 9.42 12.61 14.64
N THR A 69 8.64 13.19 13.71
CA THR A 69 7.59 14.14 14.08
C THR A 69 6.42 13.44 14.77
N ALA A 70 5.97 12.29 14.27
CA ALA A 70 4.89 11.53 14.87
C ALA A 70 5.26 11.06 16.30
N GLU A 71 6.49 10.54 16.47
CA GLU A 71 7.00 10.13 17.79
C GLU A 71 7.10 11.32 18.76
N LYS A 72 7.69 12.44 18.31
CA LYS A 72 7.85 13.66 19.12
C LYS A 72 6.54 14.27 19.55
N THR A 73 5.56 14.33 18.64
CA THR A 73 4.28 14.99 18.88
C THR A 73 3.22 14.07 19.46
N GLN A 74 3.46 12.76 19.44
CA GLN A 74 2.49 11.71 19.81
C GLN A 74 1.20 11.85 19.01
N ARG A 75 1.32 12.13 17.70
CA ARG A 75 0.20 12.23 16.76
C ARG A 75 0.30 11.10 15.74
N HIS A 76 -0.85 10.55 15.40
CA HIS A 76 -0.94 9.57 14.33
C HIS A 76 -0.68 10.21 12.97
N CYS A 77 0.05 9.49 12.12
CA CYS A 77 0.21 9.78 10.71
C CYS A 77 -0.08 8.50 9.94
N MET A 78 -1.24 8.42 9.30
CA MET A 78 -1.65 7.29 8.48
C MET A 78 -1.47 7.61 7.00
N MET A 79 -0.74 6.79 6.28
CA MET A 79 -0.80 6.81 4.82
C MET A 79 -2.07 6.12 4.35
N LEU A 80 -2.74 6.70 3.36
CA LEU A 80 -4.02 6.24 2.87
C LEU A 80 -3.86 5.15 1.78
N GLU A 81 -3.19 4.05 2.17
CA GLU A 81 -3.04 2.90 1.28
C GLU A 81 -4.32 2.05 1.29
N ASN A 82 -5.17 2.28 0.31
CA ASN A 82 -6.49 1.68 0.21
C ASN A 82 -6.49 0.20 -0.16
N CYS A 83 -5.45 -0.29 -0.86
CA CYS A 83 -5.43 -1.65 -1.38
C CYS A 83 -5.38 -2.73 -0.30
N VAL A 84 -4.89 -2.40 0.91
CA VAL A 84 -4.93 -3.31 2.06
C VAL A 84 -6.35 -3.59 2.56
N TYR A 85 -7.34 -2.79 2.14
CA TYR A 85 -8.74 -2.94 2.52
C TYR A 85 -9.62 -3.53 1.41
N ASP A 86 -9.04 -3.95 0.30
CA ASP A 86 -9.79 -4.69 -0.72
C ASP A 86 -10.28 -6.04 -0.17
N PHE A 87 -11.45 -6.45 -0.57
CA PHE A 87 -12.12 -7.64 0.00
C PHE A 87 -11.33 -8.93 -0.17
N PHE A 88 -10.65 -9.09 -1.31
CA PHE A 88 -9.80 -10.26 -1.54
C PHE A 88 -8.56 -10.23 -0.66
N GLU A 89 -7.88 -9.08 -0.57
CA GLU A 89 -6.71 -8.87 0.26
C GLU A 89 -7.03 -9.09 1.75
N LEU A 90 -8.10 -8.50 2.25
CA LEU A 90 -8.56 -8.70 3.63
C LEU A 90 -8.90 -10.17 3.93
N THR A 91 -9.60 -10.84 3.01
CA THR A 91 -9.97 -12.24 3.19
C THR A 91 -8.75 -13.14 3.17
N THR A 92 -7.81 -12.89 2.24
CA THR A 92 -6.55 -13.64 2.15
C THR A 92 -5.69 -13.43 3.39
N LEU A 93 -5.60 -12.20 3.90
CA LEU A 93 -4.92 -11.89 5.15
C LEU A 93 -5.54 -12.68 6.32
N ASN A 94 -6.86 -12.70 6.42
CA ASN A 94 -7.55 -13.46 7.47
C ASN A 94 -7.29 -14.97 7.35
N MET A 95 -7.29 -15.53 6.12
CA MET A 95 -6.89 -16.92 5.88
C MET A 95 -5.45 -17.20 6.31
N ALA A 96 -4.52 -16.27 5.99
CA ALA A 96 -3.11 -16.38 6.39
C ALA A 96 -2.96 -16.37 7.91
N GLN A 97 -3.68 -15.50 8.60
CA GLN A 97 -3.70 -15.42 10.07
C GLN A 97 -4.30 -16.65 10.76
N HIS A 98 -5.11 -17.42 10.03
CA HIS A 98 -5.61 -18.75 10.46
C HIS A 98 -4.73 -19.91 10.01
N GLY A 99 -3.58 -19.62 9.38
CA GLY A 99 -2.57 -20.63 9.02
C GLY A 99 -2.88 -21.43 7.74
N LEU A 100 -3.88 -21.04 6.92
CA LEU A 100 -4.26 -21.81 5.73
C LEU A 100 -3.12 -21.95 4.71
N PHE A 101 -2.23 -20.97 4.65
CA PHE A 101 -1.10 -20.98 3.71
C PHE A 101 0.17 -21.61 4.28
N GLY A 102 0.16 -22.05 5.56
CA GLY A 102 1.36 -22.46 6.26
C GLY A 102 2.33 -21.29 6.49
N GLU A 103 3.64 -21.55 6.39
CA GLU A 103 4.64 -20.48 6.43
C GLU A 103 4.65 -19.73 5.10
N ILE A 104 4.50 -18.40 5.13
CA ILE A 104 4.56 -17.56 3.93
C ILE A 104 6.03 -17.34 3.56
N LEU A 105 6.37 -17.69 2.33
CA LEU A 105 7.74 -17.66 1.80
C LEU A 105 8.01 -16.48 0.88
N HIS A 106 6.98 -16.11 0.09
CA HIS A 106 7.10 -15.14 -0.99
C HIS A 106 5.79 -14.43 -1.25
N THR A 107 5.87 -13.15 -1.58
CA THR A 107 4.74 -12.34 -2.04
C THR A 107 5.11 -11.56 -3.29
N GLU A 108 4.10 -11.27 -4.14
CA GLU A 108 4.27 -10.43 -5.31
C GLU A 108 3.22 -9.30 -5.28
N GLY A 109 3.67 -8.09 -5.59
CA GLY A 109 2.82 -6.93 -5.70
C GLY A 109 3.19 -6.05 -6.87
N SER A 110 2.31 -5.17 -7.30
CA SER A 110 2.64 -4.27 -8.41
C SER A 110 1.78 -3.01 -8.43
N TYR A 111 2.25 -2.03 -9.20
CA TYR A 111 1.42 -0.97 -9.75
C TYR A 111 1.57 -0.97 -11.28
N ILE A 112 0.73 -1.77 -11.92
CA ILE A 112 0.62 -1.87 -13.37
C ILE A 112 -0.66 -1.17 -13.78
N HIS A 113 -0.55 0.05 -14.27
CA HIS A 113 -1.69 0.89 -14.57
C HIS A 113 -1.36 1.83 -15.73
N ASN A 114 -1.80 1.52 -16.93
CA ASN A 114 -1.60 2.45 -18.04
C ASN A 114 -2.28 3.79 -17.74
N LEU A 115 -1.48 4.79 -17.38
CA LEU A 115 -1.95 6.14 -17.04
C LEU A 115 -2.01 7.08 -18.25
N GLU A 116 -1.66 6.62 -19.44
CA GLU A 116 -1.66 7.45 -20.65
C GLU A 116 -2.98 8.25 -20.83
N PRO A 117 -4.18 7.67 -20.63
CA PRO A 117 -5.43 8.40 -20.75
C PRO A 117 -5.69 9.40 -19.61
N TYR A 118 -4.94 9.32 -18.52
CA TYR A 118 -5.22 10.04 -17.26
C TYR A 118 -4.23 11.16 -16.96
N TRP A 119 -3.12 11.31 -17.70
CA TRP A 119 -2.12 12.34 -17.39
C TRP A 119 -2.68 13.76 -17.40
N ASP A 120 -3.69 14.04 -18.20
CA ASP A 120 -4.32 15.36 -18.27
C ASP A 120 -5.18 15.69 -17.03
N TYR A 121 -5.51 14.71 -16.20
CA TYR A 121 -6.20 14.93 -14.92
C TYR A 121 -5.30 15.55 -13.86
N TYR A 122 -4.01 15.36 -13.96
CA TYR A 122 -3.06 15.94 -13.01
C TYR A 122 -2.75 17.38 -13.39
N GLN A 123 -3.33 18.31 -12.66
CA GLN A 123 -3.18 19.74 -12.93
C GLN A 123 -1.71 20.12 -13.05
N GLY A 124 -1.32 20.72 -14.18
CA GLY A 124 0.05 21.11 -14.48
C GLY A 124 1.00 19.93 -14.72
N ASN A 125 0.47 18.72 -14.97
CA ASN A 125 1.27 17.49 -15.20
C ASN A 125 2.31 17.18 -14.10
N TRP A 126 2.10 17.63 -12.86
CA TRP A 126 3.08 17.54 -11.78
C TRP A 126 3.62 16.11 -11.54
N ARG A 127 2.79 15.09 -11.76
CA ARG A 127 3.20 13.69 -11.59
C ARG A 127 4.12 13.24 -12.72
N LEU A 128 3.84 13.64 -13.96
CA LEU A 128 4.70 13.34 -15.10
C LEU A 128 6.02 14.11 -14.99
N ASP A 129 5.99 15.36 -14.52
CA ASP A 129 7.16 16.19 -14.25
C ASP A 129 8.05 15.54 -13.16
N PHE A 130 7.43 15.02 -12.09
CA PHE A 130 8.15 14.25 -11.07
C PHE A 130 8.85 13.03 -11.69
N ASN A 131 8.14 12.22 -12.48
CA ASN A 131 8.69 11.02 -13.11
C ASN A 131 9.77 11.34 -14.16
N GLN A 132 9.78 12.55 -14.73
CA GLN A 132 10.84 13.00 -15.64
C GLN A 132 12.23 12.99 -14.98
N SER A 133 12.29 13.30 -13.70
CA SER A 133 13.54 13.42 -12.93
C SER A 133 13.81 12.26 -11.98
N HIS A 134 12.85 11.36 -11.77
CA HIS A 134 12.95 10.27 -10.79
C HIS A 134 12.93 8.90 -11.47
N ARG A 135 13.99 8.13 -11.24
CA ARG A 135 14.14 6.74 -11.68
C ARG A 135 13.68 5.78 -10.58
N GLY A 136 13.27 4.59 -10.95
CA GLY A 136 12.88 3.54 -10.01
C GLY A 136 11.37 3.38 -9.83
N ASP A 137 10.96 2.67 -8.80
CA ASP A 137 9.56 2.45 -8.46
C ASP A 137 9.02 3.61 -7.62
N VAL A 138 8.50 4.62 -8.29
CA VAL A 138 7.98 5.84 -7.65
C VAL A 138 6.58 5.66 -7.02
N TYR A 139 5.98 4.47 -7.13
CA TYR A 139 4.62 4.22 -6.64
C TYR A 139 4.40 2.77 -6.17
N ALA A 140 5.27 2.29 -5.29
CA ALA A 140 5.30 0.91 -4.82
C ALA A 140 4.13 0.53 -3.89
N THR A 141 3.50 1.50 -3.24
CA THR A 141 2.65 1.32 -2.05
C THR A 141 1.49 0.35 -2.26
N HIS A 142 0.81 0.40 -3.40
CA HIS A 142 -0.35 -0.46 -3.70
C HIS A 142 -0.01 -1.95 -3.80
N GLY A 143 1.19 -2.27 -4.26
CA GLY A 143 1.68 -3.66 -4.27
C GLY A 143 2.33 -4.06 -2.96
N LEU A 144 3.04 -3.13 -2.34
CA LEU A 144 3.84 -3.40 -1.15
C LEU A 144 3.01 -3.47 0.14
N GLY A 145 2.04 -2.58 0.33
CA GLY A 145 1.25 -2.52 1.55
C GLY A 145 0.60 -3.85 1.92
N PRO A 146 -0.20 -4.46 1.00
CA PRO A 146 -0.78 -5.77 1.25
C PRO A 146 0.27 -6.88 1.50
N ALA A 147 1.41 -6.85 0.80
CA ALA A 147 2.52 -7.77 1.00
C ALA A 147 3.14 -7.62 2.41
N CYS A 148 3.36 -6.39 2.86
CA CYS A 148 3.89 -6.11 4.20
C CYS A 148 2.97 -6.59 5.32
N GLN A 149 1.64 -6.43 5.18
CA GLN A 149 0.69 -6.96 6.15
C GLN A 149 0.70 -8.49 6.23
N LEU A 150 0.84 -9.18 5.08
CA LEU A 150 0.97 -10.64 5.04
C LEU A 150 2.26 -11.15 5.68
N LEU A 151 3.33 -10.36 5.61
CA LEU A 151 4.66 -10.73 6.09
C LEU A 151 4.97 -10.17 7.48
N ASP A 152 3.99 -9.51 8.13
CA ASP A 152 4.16 -8.91 9.46
C ASP A 152 5.34 -7.92 9.53
N ILE A 153 5.55 -7.12 8.48
CA ILE A 153 6.64 -6.15 8.45
C ILE A 153 6.45 -5.13 9.58
N HIS A 154 7.52 -4.83 10.30
CA HIS A 154 7.68 -4.14 11.60
C HIS A 154 6.76 -4.65 12.74
N ARG A 155 6.16 -5.82 12.54
CA ARG A 155 5.34 -6.52 13.55
C ARG A 155 5.74 -8.00 13.67
N GLY A 156 7.04 -8.26 13.57
CA GLY A 156 7.62 -9.61 13.64
C GLY A 156 8.65 -9.93 12.54
N ASP A 157 8.68 -9.14 11.45
CA ASP A 157 9.70 -9.18 10.40
C ASP A 157 10.05 -7.76 9.95
N LYS A 158 11.08 -7.57 9.15
CA LYS A 158 11.43 -6.29 8.51
C LYS A 158 12.03 -6.50 7.13
N MET A 159 11.91 -5.53 6.25
CA MET A 159 12.65 -5.49 5.01
C MET A 159 14.13 -5.25 5.31
N ASN A 160 15.02 -6.07 4.75
CA ASN A 160 16.47 -6.01 5.01
C ASN A 160 17.21 -5.27 3.92
N TYR A 161 17.05 -5.71 2.67
CA TYR A 161 17.63 -5.05 1.49
C TYR A 161 16.80 -5.29 0.25
N LEU A 162 16.99 -4.46 -0.75
CA LEU A 162 16.39 -4.62 -2.07
C LEU A 162 17.42 -4.52 -3.20
N VAL A 163 17.01 -5.05 -4.36
CA VAL A 163 17.69 -4.90 -5.65
C VAL A 163 16.65 -4.48 -6.69
N ALA A 164 16.96 -3.49 -7.51
CA ALA A 164 16.09 -3.05 -8.59
C ALA A 164 16.73 -3.21 -9.97
N MET A 165 15.90 -3.50 -10.96
CA MET A 165 16.23 -3.50 -12.39
C MET A 165 15.17 -2.72 -13.15
N ASP A 166 15.55 -2.03 -14.21
CA ASP A 166 14.62 -1.30 -15.05
C ASP A 166 14.92 -1.43 -16.55
N THR A 167 13.92 -1.10 -17.35
CA THR A 167 14.03 -1.03 -18.81
C THR A 167 14.39 0.37 -19.27
N LYS A 168 14.49 0.54 -20.59
CA LYS A 168 14.53 1.88 -21.19
C LYS A 168 13.20 2.59 -20.99
N SER A 169 13.24 3.91 -20.88
CA SER A 169 12.10 4.79 -21.01
C SER A 169 11.83 5.05 -22.50
N VAL A 170 10.85 4.39 -23.07
CA VAL A 170 10.44 4.55 -24.48
C VAL A 170 9.11 5.30 -24.56
N ASN A 171 8.07 4.73 -23.96
CA ASN A 171 6.74 5.35 -23.92
C ASN A 171 6.70 6.56 -22.96
N GLY A 172 7.37 6.46 -21.80
CA GLY A 172 7.50 7.59 -20.88
C GLY A 172 8.15 8.80 -21.54
N LEU A 173 9.27 8.60 -22.25
CA LEU A 173 9.92 9.67 -23.00
C LEU A 173 9.05 10.23 -24.14
N LYS A 174 8.35 9.36 -24.89
CA LYS A 174 7.42 9.80 -25.93
C LYS A 174 6.32 10.70 -25.36
N LEU A 175 5.70 10.28 -24.29
CA LEU A 175 4.66 11.01 -23.59
C LEU A 175 5.15 12.37 -23.05
N ALA A 176 6.35 12.38 -22.44
CA ALA A 176 6.96 13.60 -21.93
C ALA A 176 7.30 14.60 -23.06
N LYS A 177 7.77 14.13 -24.22
CA LYS A 177 7.96 14.98 -25.41
C LYS A 177 6.66 15.60 -25.89
N GLU A 178 5.60 14.81 -25.99
CA GLU A 178 4.29 15.26 -26.47
C GLU A 178 3.63 16.26 -25.52
N LYS A 179 3.68 16.01 -24.22
CA LYS A 179 2.96 16.84 -23.22
C LYS A 179 3.77 18.00 -22.64
N MET A 180 5.10 17.87 -22.57
CA MET A 180 5.94 18.82 -21.87
C MET A 180 7.12 19.33 -22.72
N GLY A 181 7.33 18.79 -23.92
CA GLY A 181 8.50 19.11 -24.76
C GLY A 181 9.82 18.60 -24.17
N ALA A 182 9.80 17.61 -23.28
CA ALA A 182 10.98 17.10 -22.60
C ALA A 182 11.87 16.28 -23.55
N GLU A 183 13.19 16.46 -23.47
CA GLU A 183 14.18 15.70 -24.25
C GLU A 183 14.70 14.46 -23.52
N THR A 184 14.50 14.39 -22.19
CA THR A 184 14.92 13.25 -21.34
C THR A 184 13.80 12.84 -20.41
N PHE A 185 13.82 11.57 -19.99
CA PHE A 185 12.87 11.05 -19.04
C PHE A 185 13.52 9.92 -18.23
N ALA A 186 13.59 10.07 -16.91
CA ALA A 186 14.34 9.17 -16.03
C ALA A 186 13.55 7.90 -15.67
N ASN A 187 12.23 8.01 -15.48
CA ASN A 187 11.41 6.87 -15.07
C ASN A 187 11.27 5.87 -16.22
N ALA A 188 11.60 4.62 -15.97
CA ALA A 188 11.54 3.56 -16.97
C ALA A 188 10.11 3.11 -17.26
N ASP A 189 9.90 2.48 -18.42
CA ASP A 189 8.59 1.91 -18.76
C ASP A 189 8.24 0.71 -17.86
N GLN A 190 9.26 -0.02 -17.36
CA GLN A 190 9.11 -1.13 -16.42
C GLN A 190 10.22 -1.09 -15.39
N THR A 191 9.87 -1.18 -14.11
CA THR A 191 10.80 -1.41 -13.00
C THR A 191 10.43 -2.70 -12.28
N LEU A 192 11.44 -3.48 -11.92
CA LEU A 192 11.33 -4.71 -11.13
C LEU A 192 12.16 -4.54 -9.86
N THR A 193 11.60 -4.92 -8.72
CA THR A 193 12.27 -4.81 -7.43
C THR A 193 12.12 -6.13 -6.67
N LEU A 194 13.23 -6.67 -6.19
CA LEU A 194 13.26 -7.79 -5.27
C LEU A 194 13.70 -7.32 -3.89
N ILE A 195 12.90 -7.63 -2.88
CA ILE A 195 13.18 -7.31 -1.49
C ILE A 195 13.39 -8.60 -0.71
N LYS A 196 14.40 -8.63 0.15
CA LYS A 196 14.67 -9.70 1.12
C LYS A 196 14.32 -9.22 2.51
N THR A 197 13.58 -10.02 3.28
CA THR A 197 13.28 -9.72 4.68
C THR A 197 14.30 -10.36 5.63
N GLU A 198 14.32 -9.90 6.87
CA GLU A 198 15.22 -10.40 7.92
C GLU A 198 14.95 -11.88 8.21
N ARG A 199 13.69 -12.31 8.21
CA ARG A 199 13.29 -13.71 8.42
C ARG A 199 13.42 -14.59 7.18
N GLY A 200 14.00 -14.06 6.09
CA GLY A 200 14.33 -14.86 4.91
C GLY A 200 13.24 -14.96 3.87
N ARG A 201 12.13 -14.23 4.01
CA ARG A 201 11.06 -14.13 3.01
C ARG A 201 11.45 -13.19 1.88
N THR A 202 10.70 -13.19 0.78
CA THR A 202 10.97 -12.32 -0.37
C THR A 202 9.70 -11.64 -0.86
N ILE A 203 9.87 -10.43 -1.42
CA ILE A 203 8.81 -9.67 -2.09
C ILE A 203 9.30 -9.31 -3.49
N LEU A 204 8.48 -9.56 -4.51
CA LEU A 204 8.66 -9.02 -5.85
C LEU A 204 7.70 -7.87 -6.06
N LEU A 205 8.23 -6.72 -6.54
CA LEU A 205 7.39 -5.59 -6.95
C LEU A 205 7.61 -5.27 -8.42
N GLU A 206 6.53 -4.88 -9.11
CA GLU A 206 6.56 -4.34 -10.47
C GLU A 206 5.90 -2.97 -10.55
N HIS A 207 6.54 -2.04 -11.24
CA HIS A 207 5.97 -0.73 -11.57
C HIS A 207 5.93 -0.53 -13.09
N ASN A 208 4.76 -0.21 -13.65
CA ASN A 208 4.56 0.06 -15.07
C ASN A 208 3.33 0.93 -15.28
N VAL A 209 3.54 2.18 -15.73
CA VAL A 209 2.44 3.15 -15.92
C VAL A 209 2.36 3.75 -17.33
N TYR A 210 3.22 3.29 -18.25
CA TYR A 210 3.36 3.85 -19.60
C TYR A 210 3.02 2.87 -20.74
N THR A 211 2.69 1.63 -20.42
CA THR A 211 2.43 0.61 -21.44
C THR A 211 0.99 0.09 -21.35
N PRO A 212 0.42 -0.42 -22.48
CA PRO A 212 -0.96 -0.88 -22.52
C PRO A 212 -1.15 -2.26 -21.84
N ARG A 213 -0.50 -2.48 -20.69
CA ARG A 213 -0.77 -3.67 -19.87
C ARG A 213 -2.12 -3.52 -19.18
N PRO A 214 -2.93 -4.60 -19.09
CA PRO A 214 -4.12 -4.61 -18.26
C PRO A 214 -3.77 -4.23 -16.81
N TYR A 215 -4.68 -3.53 -16.14
CA TYR A 215 -4.52 -3.17 -14.74
C TYR A 215 -4.22 -4.40 -13.87
N SER A 216 -3.21 -4.29 -13.03
CA SER A 216 -2.85 -5.34 -12.08
C SER A 216 -2.09 -4.77 -10.88
N ARG A 217 -2.45 -5.22 -9.69
CA ARG A 217 -1.64 -5.07 -8.49
C ARG A 217 -0.88 -6.35 -8.15
N MET A 218 -0.95 -7.35 -9.03
CA MET A 218 -0.52 -8.75 -8.83
C MET A 218 -1.20 -9.37 -7.62
N TYR A 219 -0.73 -9.10 -6.43
CA TYR A 219 -1.16 -9.67 -5.18
C TYR A 219 -1.15 -11.20 -5.21
N GLN A 220 0.05 -11.72 -5.14
CA GLN A 220 0.31 -13.16 -5.00
C GLN A 220 0.94 -13.46 -3.65
N LEU A 221 0.61 -14.63 -3.13
CA LEU A 221 1.18 -15.18 -1.90
C LEU A 221 1.54 -16.63 -2.16
N THR A 222 2.79 -17.02 -1.87
CA THR A 222 3.26 -18.39 -1.86
C THR A 222 3.61 -18.81 -0.44
N GLY A 223 2.88 -19.77 0.09
CA GLY A 223 3.17 -20.42 1.35
C GLY A 223 3.56 -21.89 1.18
N THR A 224 3.91 -22.55 2.29
CA THR A 224 4.26 -23.98 2.27
C THR A 224 3.07 -24.88 2.00
N GLU A 225 1.85 -24.44 2.33
CA GLU A 225 0.61 -25.22 2.25
C GLU A 225 -0.40 -24.66 1.25
N GLY A 226 -0.18 -23.43 0.74
CA GLY A 226 -1.13 -22.81 -0.16
C GLY A 226 -0.56 -21.63 -0.94
N PHE A 227 -1.35 -21.20 -1.91
CA PHE A 227 -1.07 -20.11 -2.83
C PHE A 227 -2.33 -19.27 -3.02
N ALA A 228 -2.17 -17.96 -3.11
CA ALA A 228 -3.22 -17.02 -3.49
C ALA A 228 -2.78 -16.18 -4.68
N ASN A 229 -3.69 -15.88 -5.57
CA ASN A 229 -3.47 -14.98 -6.71
C ASN A 229 -4.73 -14.16 -6.99
N LYS A 230 -4.55 -12.86 -7.24
CA LYS A 230 -5.67 -11.99 -7.62
C LYS A 230 -5.72 -11.68 -9.10
N TYR A 231 -4.59 -11.34 -9.71
CA TYR A 231 -4.53 -10.91 -11.11
C TYR A 231 -3.67 -11.85 -11.94
N PRO A 232 -4.04 -12.18 -13.20
CA PRO A 232 -5.30 -11.82 -13.86
C PRO A 232 -6.48 -12.73 -13.48
N VAL A 233 -6.25 -13.80 -12.74
CA VAL A 233 -7.26 -14.79 -12.34
C VAL A 233 -7.27 -14.88 -10.82
N GLU A 234 -8.37 -14.48 -10.22
CA GLU A 234 -8.55 -14.56 -8.77
C GLU A 234 -8.80 -16.00 -8.32
N GLY A 235 -7.93 -16.51 -7.46
CA GLY A 235 -8.02 -17.90 -7.00
C GLY A 235 -7.07 -18.25 -5.86
N TYR A 236 -7.34 -19.41 -5.27
CA TYR A 236 -6.51 -20.05 -4.27
C TYR A 236 -6.13 -21.45 -4.73
N ALA A 237 -4.97 -21.94 -4.31
CA ALA A 237 -4.59 -23.32 -4.41
C ALA A 237 -4.05 -23.78 -3.05
N PHE A 238 -4.38 -24.99 -2.64
CA PHE A 238 -3.96 -25.54 -1.35
C PHE A 238 -3.56 -26.99 -1.53
N ARG A 239 -2.71 -27.49 -0.64
CA ARG A 239 -2.59 -28.93 -0.45
C ARG A 239 -3.95 -29.47 0.02
N PRO A 240 -4.47 -30.55 -0.58
CA PRO A 240 -5.80 -31.07 -0.20
C PRO A 240 -5.94 -31.31 1.31
N GLU A 241 -4.88 -31.79 1.96
CA GLU A 241 -4.85 -32.07 3.39
C GLU A 241 -5.05 -30.81 4.25
N GLN A 242 -4.55 -29.67 3.78
CA GLN A 242 -4.61 -28.39 4.51
C GLN A 242 -6.03 -27.90 4.68
N ILE A 243 -6.90 -28.18 3.71
CA ILE A 243 -8.31 -27.76 3.73
C ILE A 243 -9.28 -28.95 3.84
N ALA A 244 -8.79 -30.14 4.18
CA ALA A 244 -9.60 -31.36 4.32
C ALA A 244 -10.66 -31.25 5.43
N GLY A 245 -10.41 -30.41 6.46
CA GLY A 245 -11.37 -30.14 7.54
C GLY A 245 -12.39 -29.07 7.24
N GLU A 246 -12.27 -28.40 6.08
CA GLU A 246 -13.20 -27.37 5.66
C GLU A 246 -14.46 -27.97 5.02
N GLU A 247 -15.63 -27.46 5.37
CA GLU A 247 -16.88 -27.82 4.69
C GLU A 247 -16.99 -27.03 3.38
N ILE A 248 -16.35 -27.53 2.32
CA ILE A 248 -16.32 -26.90 1.00
C ILE A 248 -16.93 -27.79 -0.07
N PRO A 249 -17.64 -27.22 -1.07
CA PRO A 249 -18.12 -27.95 -2.23
C PRO A 249 -16.97 -28.49 -3.09
N ASP A 250 -17.22 -29.54 -3.87
CA ASP A 250 -16.29 -30.11 -4.84
C ASP A 250 -14.96 -30.58 -4.23
N HIS A 251 -14.97 -31.00 -2.98
CA HIS A 251 -13.79 -31.43 -2.24
C HIS A 251 -13.02 -32.55 -2.95
N GLU A 252 -13.71 -33.45 -3.67
CA GLU A 252 -13.13 -34.53 -4.45
C GLU A 252 -12.33 -34.06 -5.69
N ASN A 253 -12.52 -32.81 -6.10
CA ASN A 253 -11.88 -32.21 -7.27
C ASN A 253 -10.67 -31.32 -6.91
N LEU A 254 -10.20 -31.35 -5.67
CA LEU A 254 -9.02 -30.60 -5.26
C LEU A 254 -7.76 -31.20 -5.88
N SER A 255 -6.84 -30.33 -6.31
CA SER A 255 -5.57 -30.70 -6.93
C SER A 255 -4.50 -29.70 -6.58
N GLU A 256 -3.30 -30.19 -6.30
CA GLU A 256 -2.11 -29.33 -6.05
C GLU A 256 -1.62 -28.59 -7.31
N HIS A 257 -2.15 -28.93 -8.50
CA HIS A 257 -1.71 -28.36 -9.77
C HIS A 257 -2.68 -27.34 -10.37
N SER A 258 -3.74 -26.99 -9.63
CA SER A 258 -4.76 -26.06 -10.13
C SER A 258 -5.35 -25.21 -8.99
N PHE A 259 -5.96 -24.09 -9.34
CA PHE A 259 -6.82 -23.39 -8.40
C PHE A 259 -7.98 -24.28 -7.97
N ILE A 260 -8.41 -24.11 -6.72
CA ILE A 260 -9.60 -24.78 -6.21
C ILE A 260 -10.83 -24.41 -7.03
N PRO A 261 -11.85 -25.28 -7.09
CA PRO A 261 -13.10 -24.99 -7.80
C PRO A 261 -13.75 -23.67 -7.32
N GLN A 262 -14.45 -23.00 -8.21
CA GLN A 262 -15.05 -21.69 -7.91
C GLN A 262 -16.03 -21.74 -6.74
N ALA A 263 -16.77 -22.85 -6.60
CA ALA A 263 -17.70 -23.03 -5.48
C ALA A 263 -16.95 -23.18 -4.14
N ALA A 264 -15.83 -23.92 -4.13
CA ALA A 264 -14.96 -24.07 -2.97
C ALA A 264 -14.32 -22.70 -2.59
N LYS A 265 -13.82 -21.94 -3.59
CA LYS A 265 -13.31 -20.59 -3.37
C LYS A 265 -14.34 -19.69 -2.69
N ALA A 266 -15.57 -19.67 -3.22
CA ALA A 266 -16.64 -18.82 -2.68
C ALA A 266 -16.98 -19.20 -1.22
N ALA A 267 -17.03 -20.48 -0.90
CA ALA A 267 -17.30 -20.97 0.46
C ALA A 267 -16.16 -20.55 1.43
N LEU A 268 -14.89 -20.71 1.04
CA LEU A 268 -13.76 -20.28 1.86
C LEU A 268 -13.74 -18.76 2.03
N MET A 269 -14.00 -17.99 1.00
CA MET A 269 -14.04 -16.52 1.09
C MET A 269 -15.15 -16.04 2.03
N GLU A 270 -16.31 -16.67 2.02
CA GLU A 270 -17.39 -16.32 2.96
C GLU A 270 -17.04 -16.71 4.41
N ARG A 271 -16.46 -17.91 4.60
CA ARG A 271 -16.04 -18.39 5.92
C ARG A 271 -14.94 -17.52 6.55
N TYR A 272 -13.96 -17.16 5.77
CA TYR A 272 -12.81 -16.36 6.20
C TYR A 272 -12.95 -14.87 5.89
N LYS A 273 -14.17 -14.41 5.59
CA LYS A 273 -14.43 -12.97 5.42
C LYS A 273 -13.88 -12.20 6.62
N HIS A 274 -13.08 -11.18 6.36
CA HIS A 274 -12.39 -10.45 7.42
C HIS A 274 -13.41 -9.75 8.35
N PRO A 275 -13.25 -9.80 9.68
CA PRO A 275 -14.18 -9.19 10.63
C PRO A 275 -14.48 -7.72 10.36
N ILE A 276 -13.47 -6.92 10.01
CA ILE A 276 -13.66 -5.48 9.73
C ILE A 276 -14.53 -5.20 8.49
N ALA A 277 -14.59 -6.14 7.55
CA ALA A 277 -15.41 -6.01 6.35
C ALA A 277 -16.84 -6.59 6.55
N ARG A 278 -17.00 -7.55 7.46
CA ARG A 278 -18.23 -8.33 7.60
C ARG A 278 -19.48 -7.47 7.80
N ASP A 279 -19.38 -6.44 8.65
CA ASP A 279 -20.51 -5.61 9.01
C ASP A 279 -20.71 -4.40 8.08
N ILE A 280 -19.68 -4.03 7.30
CA ILE A 280 -19.70 -2.81 6.50
C ILE A 280 -19.62 -3.06 4.99
N GLU A 281 -19.45 -4.30 4.53
CA GLU A 281 -19.27 -4.63 3.10
C GLU A 281 -20.38 -4.08 2.21
N GLU A 282 -21.64 -4.32 2.57
CA GLU A 282 -22.78 -3.83 1.79
C GLU A 282 -22.77 -2.31 1.67
N LYS A 283 -22.49 -1.62 2.77
CA LYS A 283 -22.38 -0.16 2.79
C LYS A 283 -21.19 0.32 1.99
N ALA A 284 -20.04 -0.33 2.12
CA ALA A 284 -18.84 0.01 1.39
C ALA A 284 -19.03 -0.12 -0.14
N ARG A 285 -19.60 -1.22 -0.60
CA ARG A 285 -19.91 -1.43 -2.02
C ARG A 285 -20.93 -0.43 -2.56
N ARG A 286 -21.92 -0.02 -1.75
CA ARG A 286 -22.90 0.99 -2.14
C ARG A 286 -22.33 2.40 -2.22
N VAL A 287 -21.45 2.78 -1.28
CA VAL A 287 -20.81 4.10 -1.28
C VAL A 287 -19.78 4.18 -2.41
N GLY A 288 -19.06 3.10 -2.67
CA GLY A 288 -18.06 3.00 -3.73
C GLY A 288 -16.68 3.49 -3.28
N GLY A 289 -15.91 4.03 -4.24
CA GLY A 289 -14.48 4.29 -4.06
C GLY A 289 -13.68 3.00 -4.25
N HIS A 290 -13.15 2.78 -5.48
CA HIS A 290 -12.42 1.57 -5.88
C HIS A 290 -13.08 0.25 -5.44
N GLY A 291 -14.40 0.14 -5.64
CA GLY A 291 -15.17 -1.05 -5.26
C GLY A 291 -15.53 -1.14 -3.77
N GLY A 292 -15.23 -0.12 -2.99
CA GLY A 292 -15.56 -0.02 -1.55
C GLY A 292 -14.35 0.00 -0.62
N MET A 293 -13.14 -0.26 -1.12
CA MET A 293 -11.94 -0.27 -0.27
C MET A 293 -11.61 1.11 0.31
N ASP A 294 -11.83 2.20 -0.43
CA ASP A 294 -11.64 3.56 0.07
C ASP A 294 -12.58 3.85 1.25
N PHE A 295 -13.84 3.41 1.14
CA PHE A 295 -14.79 3.57 2.24
C PHE A 295 -14.35 2.80 3.49
N ILE A 296 -13.85 1.57 3.34
CA ILE A 296 -13.37 0.78 4.49
C ILE A 296 -12.17 1.46 5.13
N MET A 297 -11.23 1.95 4.34
CA MET A 297 -10.05 2.69 4.82
C MET A 297 -10.45 3.89 5.67
N ASP A 298 -11.29 4.78 5.14
CA ASP A 298 -11.76 5.98 5.85
C ASP A 298 -12.55 5.62 7.11
N TYR A 299 -13.42 4.60 7.01
CA TYR A 299 -14.16 4.11 8.15
C TYR A 299 -13.23 3.61 9.26
N ARG A 300 -12.18 2.85 8.92
CA ARG A 300 -11.22 2.33 9.88
C ARG A 300 -10.39 3.43 10.53
N LEU A 301 -9.94 4.42 9.76
CA LEU A 301 -9.25 5.60 10.30
C LEU A 301 -10.11 6.28 11.39
N VAL A 302 -11.35 6.62 11.03
CA VAL A 302 -12.26 7.30 11.97
C VAL A 302 -12.60 6.40 13.16
N TYR A 303 -12.86 5.12 12.93
CA TYR A 303 -13.16 4.15 13.97
C TYR A 303 -12.01 4.02 14.98
N CYS A 304 -10.79 3.83 14.53
CA CYS A 304 -9.63 3.71 15.42
C CYS A 304 -9.41 4.99 16.24
N LEU A 305 -9.48 6.16 15.62
CA LEU A 305 -9.33 7.44 16.33
C LEU A 305 -10.43 7.65 17.37
N GLN A 306 -11.70 7.36 17.06
CA GLN A 306 -12.81 7.52 17.99
C GLN A 306 -12.75 6.58 19.20
N HIS A 307 -12.15 5.42 19.05
CA HIS A 307 -12.04 4.43 20.13
C HIS A 307 -10.66 4.41 20.80
N GLY A 308 -9.74 5.31 20.42
CA GLY A 308 -8.39 5.35 20.97
C GLY A 308 -7.60 4.07 20.68
N LEU A 309 -7.84 3.44 19.53
CA LEU A 309 -7.18 2.22 19.07
C LEU A 309 -5.96 2.56 18.22
N PRO A 310 -4.97 1.67 18.15
CA PRO A 310 -3.92 1.77 17.13
C PRO A 310 -4.52 1.82 15.73
N LEU A 311 -3.92 2.60 14.85
CA LEU A 311 -4.32 2.62 13.44
C LEU A 311 -3.90 1.32 12.75
N ASP A 312 -4.65 0.90 11.74
CA ASP A 312 -4.34 -0.28 10.94
C ASP A 312 -3.07 -0.08 10.09
N GLN A 313 -2.77 1.16 9.77
CA GLN A 313 -1.54 1.61 9.12
C GLN A 313 -1.00 2.76 9.97
N ASP A 314 0.23 2.66 10.43
CA ASP A 314 0.87 3.67 11.26
C ASP A 314 1.95 4.44 10.49
N VAL A 315 2.69 5.30 11.17
CA VAL A 315 3.74 6.10 10.54
C VAL A 315 4.91 5.25 10.04
N TYR A 316 5.15 4.09 10.65
CA TYR A 316 6.20 3.18 10.20
C TYR A 316 5.82 2.51 8.89
N ASP A 317 4.55 2.08 8.71
CA ASP A 317 4.01 1.65 7.41
C ASP A 317 4.19 2.75 6.35
N ALA A 318 3.82 3.98 6.69
CA ALA A 318 3.93 5.11 5.78
C ALA A 318 5.38 5.34 5.31
N ALA A 319 6.35 5.26 6.23
CA ALA A 319 7.77 5.42 5.91
C ALA A 319 8.34 4.23 5.12
N GLU A 320 8.08 3.01 5.57
CA GLU A 320 8.58 1.77 4.95
C GLU A 320 8.07 1.59 3.52
N TRP A 321 6.79 1.87 3.27
CA TRP A 321 6.23 1.68 1.93
C TRP A 321 6.59 2.83 1.00
N SER A 322 6.83 4.04 1.52
CA SER A 322 7.23 5.20 0.72
C SER A 322 8.74 5.22 0.38
N CYS A 323 9.61 4.61 1.19
CA CYS A 323 11.06 4.66 0.97
C CYS A 323 11.54 3.92 -0.28
N ILE A 324 10.70 3.02 -0.84
CA ILE A 324 11.05 2.17 -1.98
C ILE A 324 11.46 2.99 -3.22
N GLY A 325 10.80 4.12 -3.47
CA GLY A 325 11.16 4.99 -4.58
C GLY A 325 12.63 5.42 -4.54
N SER A 326 13.08 5.94 -3.41
CA SER A 326 14.48 6.36 -3.21
C SER A 326 15.46 5.20 -3.23
N LEU A 327 15.11 4.08 -2.62
CA LEU A 327 16.00 2.90 -2.54
C LEU A 327 16.16 2.20 -3.89
N THR A 328 15.10 2.14 -4.69
CA THR A 328 15.18 1.59 -6.05
C THR A 328 15.99 2.49 -6.96
N SER A 329 15.85 3.82 -6.86
CA SER A 329 16.71 4.75 -7.56
C SER A 329 18.20 4.53 -7.22
N ALA A 330 18.52 4.44 -5.93
CA ALA A 330 19.88 4.18 -5.46
C ALA A 330 20.46 2.85 -5.99
N SER A 331 19.67 1.78 -5.99
CA SER A 331 20.07 0.49 -6.56
C SER A 331 20.41 0.61 -8.04
N LEU A 332 19.53 1.25 -8.82
CA LEU A 332 19.66 1.42 -10.27
C LEU A 332 20.85 2.32 -10.65
N GLU A 333 21.12 3.37 -9.88
CA GLU A 333 22.29 4.27 -10.06
C GLU A 333 23.62 3.55 -9.83
N HIS A 334 23.61 2.48 -9.03
CA HIS A 334 24.77 1.65 -8.72
C HIS A 334 24.73 0.28 -9.42
N ASN A 335 24.17 0.20 -10.65
CA ASN A 335 24.14 -1.01 -11.47
C ASN A 335 23.43 -2.19 -10.79
N SER A 336 22.27 -1.93 -10.20
CA SER A 336 21.45 -2.93 -9.50
C SER A 336 22.16 -3.56 -8.27
N MET A 337 22.98 -2.79 -7.58
CA MET A 337 23.56 -3.24 -6.30
C MET A 337 22.49 -3.34 -5.22
N PRO A 338 22.63 -4.32 -4.29
CA PRO A 338 21.78 -4.36 -3.11
C PRO A 338 21.87 -3.07 -2.29
N VAL A 339 20.71 -2.56 -1.87
CA VAL A 339 20.57 -1.38 -1.03
C VAL A 339 19.83 -1.78 0.25
N ALA A 340 20.39 -1.44 1.41
CA ALA A 340 19.76 -1.72 2.69
C ALA A 340 18.47 -0.92 2.86
N VAL A 341 17.41 -1.54 3.37
CA VAL A 341 16.18 -0.86 3.77
C VAL A 341 16.35 -0.39 5.22
N PRO A 342 16.13 0.90 5.52
CA PRO A 342 16.21 1.40 6.89
C PRO A 342 15.18 0.72 7.81
N ASP A 343 15.57 0.48 9.04
CA ASP A 343 14.64 0.10 10.10
C ASP A 343 14.09 1.36 10.78
N PHE A 344 12.91 1.77 10.36
CA PHE A 344 12.25 2.96 10.90
C PHE A 344 11.79 2.78 12.35
N THR A 345 11.68 1.53 12.84
CA THR A 345 11.34 1.21 14.24
C THR A 345 12.54 1.27 15.18
N ARG A 346 13.75 1.49 14.65
CA ARG A 346 15.01 1.55 15.42
C ARG A 346 15.29 0.31 16.27
N GLY A 347 14.94 -0.85 15.75
CA GLY A 347 15.16 -2.14 16.40
C GLY A 347 13.92 -2.71 17.09
N ASP A 348 12.80 -2.04 17.03
CA ASP A 348 11.55 -2.46 17.67
C ASP A 348 10.63 -3.31 16.76
N TRP A 349 11.10 -3.66 15.57
CA TRP A 349 10.36 -4.38 14.54
C TRP A 349 9.84 -5.76 14.96
N ASP A 350 10.40 -6.38 15.98
CA ASP A 350 10.01 -7.70 16.51
C ASP A 350 9.29 -7.63 17.88
N LYS A 351 8.99 -6.43 18.40
CA LYS A 351 8.28 -6.26 19.66
C LYS A 351 6.79 -6.57 19.60
N VAL A 352 6.20 -6.50 18.41
CA VAL A 352 4.82 -6.88 18.15
C VAL A 352 4.83 -8.19 17.37
N ASP A 353 4.04 -9.17 17.81
CA ASP A 353 3.97 -10.48 17.17
C ASP A 353 2.77 -10.57 16.23
N GLY A 354 3.02 -10.26 14.98
CA GLY A 354 2.07 -10.31 13.86
C GLY A 354 1.13 -9.12 13.77
N PHE A 355 0.73 -8.86 12.53
CA PHE A 355 -0.24 -7.81 12.22
C PHE A 355 -1.65 -8.23 12.65
N ARG A 356 -2.37 -7.34 13.31
CA ARG A 356 -3.79 -7.52 13.67
C ARG A 356 -4.53 -6.19 13.62
N HIS A 357 -5.70 -6.21 13.03
CA HIS A 357 -6.62 -5.08 13.08
C HIS A 357 -7.21 -4.92 14.49
N ALA A 358 -7.08 -3.74 15.07
CA ALA A 358 -7.63 -3.46 16.38
C ALA A 358 -9.16 -3.33 16.34
N MET A 359 -9.85 -3.93 17.31
CA MET A 359 -11.30 -3.88 17.46
C MET A 359 -11.66 -3.39 18.86
N ALA A 360 -12.62 -2.47 18.96
CA ALA A 360 -13.18 -2.08 20.25
C ALA A 360 -13.92 -3.26 20.89
N GLN A 361 -13.75 -3.41 22.21
CA GLN A 361 -14.41 -4.45 22.99
C GLN A 361 -15.90 -4.18 23.17
#